data_55203f050a7bb546fd128c655f49db0b
#
_entry.id   55203f050a7bb546fd128c655f49db0b
#
_cell.length_a   1.000
_cell.length_b   1.000
_cell.length_c   1.000
_cell.angle_alpha   90.00
_cell.angle_beta   90.00
_cell.angle_gamma   90.00
#
_symmetry.space_group_name_H-M   'P 1'
#
loop_
_entity.id
_entity.type
_entity.pdbx_description
1 polymer ?
#
loop_
_entity_poly.entity_id
_entity_poly.type
_entity_poly.pdbx_seq_one_letter_code
_entity_poly.pdbx_strand_id
1 'polypeptide(L)'
;MDKNDQILLQLIYMFHTSAMQGLGKVADPTGQINRNLEYVSQTIDLMEMLLVKTKGNISEDIEKMITQMISELKLNYVDEKGKKIIKSDEVEKEQKTKKKSKIKKKNGKTTKQKKKK
;
A
#
# COMPACT_ATOMS: atom_id res chain seq x y z
N MET A 1 26.38 5.30 -9.91
CA MET A 1 25.18 6.09 -9.55
C MET A 1 25.63 7.42 -9.01
N ASP A 2 25.13 8.51 -9.58
CA ASP A 2 25.63 9.79 -9.13
C ASP A 2 25.00 10.15 -7.78
N LYS A 3 25.60 11.16 -7.13
CA LYS A 3 25.23 11.51 -5.77
C LYS A 3 23.79 11.97 -5.66
N ASN A 4 23.36 12.77 -6.63
CA ASN A 4 21.99 13.28 -6.59
C ASN A 4 20.97 12.18 -6.81
N ASP A 5 21.29 11.19 -7.64
CA ASP A 5 20.43 10.02 -7.81
C ASP A 5 20.29 9.28 -6.49
N GLN A 6 21.39 9.14 -5.75
CA GLN A 6 21.35 8.46 -4.46
C GLN A 6 20.48 9.21 -3.46
N ILE A 7 20.60 10.54 -3.44
CA ILE A 7 19.80 11.35 -2.52
C ILE A 7 18.31 11.24 -2.88
N LEU A 8 18.01 11.28 -4.17
CA LEU A 8 16.63 11.11 -4.61
C LEU A 8 16.08 9.76 -4.18
N LEU A 9 16.88 8.71 -4.35
CA LEU A 9 16.47 7.38 -3.97
C LEU A 9 16.20 7.29 -2.45
N GLN A 10 17.02 7.95 -1.65
CA GLN A 10 16.79 8.03 -0.21
C GLN A 10 15.43 8.66 0.09
N LEU A 11 15.13 9.76 -0.58
CA LEU A 11 13.85 10.43 -0.40
C LEU A 11 12.69 9.50 -0.76
N ILE A 12 12.84 8.78 -1.86
CA ILE A 12 11.82 7.84 -2.31
C ILE A 12 11.64 6.74 -1.27
N TYR A 13 12.73 6.21 -0.71
CA TYR A 13 12.63 5.20 0.34
C TYR A 13 11.90 5.72 1.57
N MET A 14 12.11 6.98 1.92
CA MET A 14 11.41 7.57 3.05
C MET A 14 9.90 7.60 2.80
N PHE A 15 9.50 8.00 1.60
CA PHE A 15 8.09 7.99 1.24
C PHE A 15 7.54 6.56 1.22
N HIS A 16 8.33 5.63 0.70
CA HIS A 16 7.92 4.22 0.64
C HIS A 16 7.66 3.69 2.05
N THR A 17 8.59 3.93 2.97
CA THR A 17 8.42 3.48 4.36
C THR A 17 7.19 4.11 4.99
N SER A 18 7.01 5.40 4.76
CA SER A 18 5.85 6.12 5.29
C SER A 18 4.55 5.53 4.75
N ALA A 19 4.53 5.19 3.46
CA ALA A 19 3.36 4.59 2.86
C ALA A 19 3.09 3.19 3.42
N MET A 20 4.15 2.41 3.64
CA MET A 20 3.98 1.08 4.24
C MET A 20 3.39 1.18 5.65
N GLN A 21 3.79 2.21 6.40
CA GLN A 21 3.19 2.45 7.70
C GLN A 21 1.71 2.79 7.56
N GLY A 22 1.37 3.64 6.60
CA GLY A 22 -0.02 4.01 6.36
C GLY A 22 -0.87 2.87 5.85
N LEU A 23 -0.27 1.89 5.19
CA LEU A 23 -0.97 0.67 4.78
C LEU A 23 -1.23 -0.26 5.95
N GLY A 24 -0.56 -0.03 7.07
CA GLY A 24 -0.68 -0.92 8.21
C GLY A 24 0.23 -2.13 8.13
N LYS A 25 1.19 -2.11 7.20
CA LYS A 25 2.11 -3.23 7.02
C LYS A 25 3.29 -3.17 7.96
N VAL A 26 3.62 -1.97 8.44
CA VAL A 26 4.79 -1.73 9.27
C VAL A 26 4.39 -0.78 10.39
N ALA A 27 4.91 -1.01 11.59
CA ALA A 27 4.65 -0.12 12.72
C ALA A 27 5.37 1.21 12.53
N ASP A 28 4.81 2.26 13.11
CA ASP A 28 5.47 3.56 13.11
C ASP A 28 6.60 3.56 14.16
N PRO A 29 7.38 4.65 14.26
CA PRO A 29 8.51 4.68 15.20
C PRO A 29 8.10 4.46 16.66
N THR A 30 6.83 4.68 17.01
CA THR A 30 6.37 4.44 18.37
C THR A 30 5.95 3.00 18.60
N GLY A 31 6.04 2.16 17.58
CA GLY A 31 5.66 0.76 17.67
C GLY A 31 4.20 0.48 17.41
N GLN A 32 3.46 1.50 16.99
CA GLN A 32 2.03 1.35 16.74
C GLN A 32 1.72 1.19 15.26
N ILE A 33 0.63 0.49 14.98
CA ILE A 33 0.14 0.35 13.61
C ILE A 33 -0.92 1.43 13.40
N ASN A 34 -0.62 2.37 12.52
CA ASN A 34 -1.52 3.49 12.22
C ASN A 34 -1.91 3.46 10.75
N ARG A 35 -3.02 2.80 10.47
CA ARG A 35 -3.49 2.65 9.09
C ARG A 35 -4.19 3.93 8.64
N ASN A 36 -3.76 4.48 7.52
CA ASN A 36 -4.33 5.70 6.97
C ASN A 36 -4.20 5.64 5.45
N LEU A 37 -5.22 5.12 4.79
CA LEU A 37 -5.18 4.88 3.35
C LEU A 37 -5.18 6.17 2.55
N GLU A 38 -5.81 7.22 3.07
CA GLU A 38 -5.80 8.49 2.37
C GLU A 38 -4.38 9.06 2.29
N TYR A 39 -3.65 8.95 3.38
CA TYR A 39 -2.26 9.37 3.41
C TYR A 39 -1.42 8.57 2.41
N VAL A 40 -1.70 7.25 2.32
CA VAL A 40 -0.98 6.38 1.38
C VAL A 40 -1.24 6.85 -0.06
N SER A 41 -2.49 7.15 -0.38
CA SER A 41 -2.85 7.61 -1.72
C SER A 41 -2.11 8.90 -2.07
N GLN A 42 -2.07 9.83 -1.13
CA GLN A 42 -1.34 11.09 -1.33
C GLN A 42 0.15 10.86 -1.50
N THR A 43 0.70 9.94 -0.73
CA THR A 43 2.13 9.64 -0.82
C THR A 43 2.47 9.01 -2.17
N ILE A 44 1.62 8.13 -2.66
CA ILE A 44 1.82 7.55 -3.99
C ILE A 44 1.81 8.64 -5.05
N ASP A 45 0.87 9.59 -4.95
CA ASP A 45 0.80 10.71 -5.89
C ASP A 45 2.08 11.53 -5.85
N LEU A 46 2.63 11.77 -4.65
CA LEU A 46 3.89 12.50 -4.52
C LEU A 46 5.02 11.76 -5.21
N MET A 47 5.09 10.45 -5.01
CA MET A 47 6.15 9.65 -5.63
C MET A 47 6.02 9.65 -7.15
N GLU A 48 4.79 9.56 -7.65
CA GLU A 48 4.58 9.62 -9.09
C GLU A 48 4.97 10.97 -9.66
N MET A 49 4.64 12.03 -8.95
CA MET A 49 5.03 13.37 -9.37
C MET A 49 6.53 13.49 -9.44
N LEU A 50 7.24 12.99 -8.44
CA LEU A 50 8.70 13.04 -8.46
C LEU A 50 9.26 12.27 -9.64
N LEU A 51 8.70 11.11 -9.95
CA LEU A 51 9.16 10.33 -11.09
C LEU A 51 8.99 11.11 -12.39
N VAL A 52 7.84 11.74 -12.58
CA VAL A 52 7.57 12.52 -13.77
C VAL A 52 8.53 13.72 -13.89
N LYS A 53 8.71 14.42 -12.78
CA LYS A 53 9.52 15.64 -12.79
C LYS A 53 11.00 15.36 -12.95
N THR A 54 11.46 14.17 -12.58
CA THR A 54 12.88 13.83 -12.71
C THR A 54 13.19 13.02 -13.96
N LYS A 55 12.18 12.69 -14.75
CA LYS A 55 12.36 11.87 -15.93
C LYS A 55 13.38 12.54 -16.88
N GLY A 56 14.33 11.75 -17.31
CA GLY A 56 15.39 12.27 -18.16
C GLY A 56 16.57 12.84 -17.39
N ASN A 57 16.42 13.05 -16.08
CA ASN A 57 17.49 13.57 -15.24
C ASN A 57 18.03 12.54 -14.26
N ILE A 58 17.52 11.32 -14.30
CA ILE A 58 17.99 10.25 -13.43
C ILE A 58 18.39 9.07 -14.29
N SER A 59 19.19 8.17 -13.72
CA SER A 59 19.62 6.99 -14.47
C SER A 59 18.41 6.07 -14.69
N GLU A 60 18.51 5.25 -15.74
CA GLU A 60 17.46 4.29 -16.05
C GLU A 60 17.21 3.32 -14.91
N ASP A 61 18.30 2.92 -14.24
CA ASP A 61 18.17 1.98 -13.13
C ASP A 61 17.36 2.58 -11.99
N ILE A 62 17.62 3.85 -11.68
CA ILE A 62 16.87 4.53 -10.62
C ILE A 62 15.41 4.69 -11.02
N GLU A 63 15.17 5.05 -12.28
CA GLU A 63 13.81 5.20 -12.77
C GLU A 63 13.04 3.88 -12.61
N LYS A 64 13.66 2.76 -12.96
CA LYS A 64 13.04 1.46 -12.84
C LYS A 64 12.74 1.11 -11.38
N MET A 65 13.68 1.40 -10.49
CA MET A 65 13.49 1.13 -9.06
C MET A 65 12.31 1.91 -8.51
N ILE A 66 12.23 3.19 -8.84
CA ILE A 66 11.14 4.03 -8.36
C ILE A 66 9.80 3.55 -8.92
N THR A 67 9.77 3.24 -10.21
CA THR A 67 8.56 2.75 -10.86
C THR A 67 8.07 1.48 -10.18
N GLN A 68 8.99 0.57 -9.87
CA GLN A 68 8.62 -0.69 -9.23
C GLN A 68 8.07 -0.46 -7.82
N MET A 69 8.70 0.43 -7.06
CA MET A 69 8.22 0.75 -5.72
C MET A 69 6.81 1.34 -5.76
N ILE A 70 6.56 2.25 -6.70
CA ILE A 70 5.24 2.83 -6.85
C ILE A 70 4.21 1.76 -7.20
N SER A 71 4.55 0.87 -8.13
CA SER A 71 3.64 -0.21 -8.53
C SER A 71 3.28 -1.11 -7.36
N GLU A 72 4.27 -1.46 -6.54
CA GLU A 72 4.02 -2.29 -5.37
C GLU A 72 3.10 -1.60 -4.38
N LEU A 73 3.33 -0.31 -4.16
CA LEU A 73 2.48 0.45 -3.24
C LEU A 73 1.05 0.52 -3.76
N LYS A 74 0.87 0.71 -5.06
CA LYS A 74 -0.46 0.76 -5.64
C LYS A 74 -1.20 -0.56 -5.47
N LEU A 75 -0.50 -1.66 -5.68
CA LEU A 75 -1.09 -2.99 -5.49
C LEU A 75 -1.51 -3.19 -4.04
N ASN A 76 -0.63 -2.83 -3.11
CA ASN A 76 -0.94 -2.96 -1.70
C ASN A 76 -2.09 -2.03 -1.30
N TYR A 77 -2.12 -0.84 -1.88
CA TYR A 77 -3.18 0.12 -1.59
C TYR A 77 -4.55 -0.44 -2.01
N VAL A 78 -4.62 -0.98 -3.23
CA VAL A 78 -5.87 -1.55 -3.72
C VAL A 78 -6.30 -2.73 -2.86
N ASP A 79 -5.34 -3.56 -2.49
CA ASP A 79 -5.61 -4.72 -1.64
C ASP A 79 -6.16 -4.29 -0.28
N GLU A 80 -5.53 -3.33 0.36
CA GLU A 80 -5.97 -2.86 1.67
C GLU A 80 -7.31 -2.14 1.60
N LYS A 81 -7.54 -1.41 0.52
CA LYS A 81 -8.81 -0.74 0.33
C LYS A 81 -9.94 -1.76 0.18
N GLY A 82 -9.67 -2.85 -0.52
CA GLY A 82 -10.63 -3.94 -0.65
C GLY A 82 -10.93 -4.59 0.67
N LYS A 83 -9.92 -4.81 1.48
CA LYS A 83 -10.12 -5.37 2.82
C LYS A 83 -10.99 -4.47 3.68
N LYS A 84 -10.78 -3.17 3.57
CA LYS A 84 -11.57 -2.22 4.33
C LYS A 84 -13.04 -2.33 3.98
N ILE A 85 -13.35 -2.44 2.69
CA ILE A 85 -14.72 -2.59 2.24
C ILE A 85 -15.33 -3.89 2.76
N ILE A 86 -14.58 -4.98 2.65
CA ILE A 86 -15.05 -6.27 3.13
C ILE A 86 -15.32 -6.23 4.63
N LYS A 87 -14.43 -5.61 5.37
CA LYS A 87 -14.60 -5.47 6.82
C LYS A 87 -15.84 -4.67 7.17
N SER A 88 -16.08 -3.60 6.42
CA SER A 88 -17.25 -2.78 6.64
C SER A 88 -18.53 -3.59 6.43
N ASP A 89 -18.54 -4.39 5.37
CA ASP A 89 -19.69 -5.24 5.09
C ASP A 89 -19.90 -6.25 6.20
N GLU A 90 -18.84 -6.86 6.67
CA GLU A 90 -18.92 -7.83 7.74
C GLU A 90 -19.47 -7.19 9.01
N VAL A 91 -18.99 -6.01 9.32
CA VAL A 91 -19.45 -5.30 10.51
C VAL A 91 -20.95 -5.02 10.40
N GLU A 92 -21.38 -4.59 9.24
CA GLU A 92 -22.79 -4.32 9.04
C GLU A 92 -23.64 -5.57 9.16
N LYS A 93 -23.17 -6.68 8.60
CA LYS A 93 -23.97 -7.89 8.56
C LYS A 93 -23.96 -8.59 9.86
N GLU A 94 -22.86 -8.76 10.45
CA GLU A 94 -22.81 -9.52 11.66
C GLU A 94 -21.92 -8.93 12.64
N GLN A 95 -21.21 -7.92 12.25
CA GLN A 95 -20.38 -7.35 13.24
C GLN A 95 -19.63 -8.46 13.84
N LYS A 96 -19.27 -9.39 13.07
CA LYS A 96 -18.75 -10.51 13.62
C LYS A 96 -17.92 -11.35 12.81
N THR A 97 -17.97 -11.61 11.86
CA THR A 97 -17.18 -12.60 11.26
C THR A 97 -15.82 -12.20 10.93
N LYS A 98 -15.50 -12.52 10.44
CA LYS A 98 -14.40 -12.53 9.92
C LYS A 98 -13.75 -12.99 9.24
N LYS A 99 -13.48 -13.41 8.63
CA LYS A 99 -12.93 -13.94 7.75
C LYS A 99 -12.71 -14.39 6.95
N LYS A 100 -12.72 -14.64 6.51
CA LYS A 100 -12.34 -15.25 5.61
C LYS A 100 -11.81 -15.24 4.88
N SER A 101 -11.71 -14.82 5.00
CA SER A 101 -10.97 -14.93 4.30
C SER A 101 -10.61 -15.03 3.90
N LYS A 102 -10.65 -14.85 3.85
CA LYS A 102 -10.20 -14.87 3.32
C LYS A 102 -10.22 -15.14 2.55
N ILE A 103 -10.81 -15.16 2.31
CA ILE A 103 -10.73 -15.43 1.74
C ILE A 103 -10.76 -15.80 0.99
N LYS A 104 -10.93 -15.86 0.81
CA LYS A 104 -10.74 -16.20 0.47
C LYS A 104 -10.58 -16.40 0.10
N LYS A 105 -10.66 -16.37 0.12
CA LYS A 105 -10.28 -16.53 0.10
C LYS A 105 -10.41 -16.64 -0.16
N LYS A 106 -10.72 -16.62 -0.26
CA LYS A 106 -10.74 -16.68 -0.22
C LYS A 106 -11.22 -16.80 -0.60
N ASN A 107 -11.71 -16.80 -1.04
CA ASN A 107 -12.08 -16.99 -1.02
C ASN A 107 -12.51 -17.14 -1.12
N GLY A 108 -13.11 -17.27 -1.24
CA GLY A 108 -13.40 -17.24 -0.80
C GLY A 108 -13.92 -17.44 -0.82
N LYS A 109 -14.16 -17.36 -0.33
CA LYS A 109 -14.57 -17.45 0.06
C LYS A 109 -15.06 -17.43 0.17
N THR A 110 -15.75 -17.20 -0.12
CA THR A 110 -16.01 -17.21 0.37
C THR A 110 -16.48 -17.52 0.45
N THR A 111 -17.17 -17.46 0.51
CA THR A 111 -17.41 -17.69 1.04
C THR A 111 -17.70 -18.14 1.26
N LYS A 112 -18.13 -18.24 1.65
CA LYS A 112 -18.23 -18.62 2.21
C LYS A 112 -18.48 -18.89 2.57
N GLN A 113 -19.03 -18.61 2.59
CA GLN A 113 -19.12 -18.80 3.15
C GLN A 113 -19.41 -18.95 3.42
N LYS A 114 -20.06 -18.86 3.51
CA LYS A 114 -20.17 -18.90 3.95
C LYS A 114 -20.52 -19.08 4.26
N LYS A 115 -21.17 -18.91 4.21
CA LYS A 115 -21.25 -18.99 4.70
C LYS A 115 -21.51 -19.21 5.06
N LYS A 116 -22.12 -19.20 5.04
CA LYS A 116 -22.12 -19.30 5.60
C LYS A 116 -22.18 -19.48 5.87
N LYS A 117 -22.76 -19.33 5.80
CA LYS A 117 -22.64 -19.34 6.31
C LYS A 117 -22.40 -19.57 6.35
#